data_8f9f7cad6e7ac144b28705267b47341a
#
_entry.id   8f9f7cad6e7ac144b28705267b47341a
#
_cell.length_a   1.000
_cell.length_b   1.000
_cell.length_c   1.000
_cell.angle_alpha   90.00
_cell.angle_beta   90.00
_cell.angle_gamma   90.00
#
_symmetry.space_group_name_H-M   'P 1'
#
loop_
_entity.id
_entity.type
_entity.pdbx_description
1 polymer ?
#
loop_
_entity_poly.entity_id
_entity_poly.type
_entity_poly.pdbx_seq_one_letter_code
_entity_poly.pdbx_strand_id
1 'polypeptide(L)'
;MNYALWGVFGLLLITIETQAREPLIEVQEPYYPRNADVSYCRRKTDIVDTIVFHHSQTTTTTTPEDINEMHLERGTAEDPWLMIGYHFTINSPYVDSPRYKTYVSRGRPFHIAGSHAGSDVYSKVTPETKLLLSKKDSVRCGTETGVVSEADDKFNPDGFAKANYTTVAIVLIGNYFVRNQSNPGGYPIGSERFPTARAIDAAARLACQLQKDNPRIQNIKWHSFYRATSCPAKVRERINAIITQTEKYGCKFQ
;
A
#
# COMPACT_ATOMS: atom_id res chain seq x y z
N MET A 1 48.04 60.46 -3.66
CA MET A 1 46.93 60.08 -2.73
C MET A 1 46.10 58.99 -3.42
N ASN A 2 46.35 57.70 -3.05
CA ASN A 2 45.62 56.58 -3.61
C ASN A 2 44.61 56.09 -2.58
N TYR A 3 43.34 56.20 -2.90
CA TYR A 3 42.26 55.62 -2.07
C TYR A 3 41.89 54.24 -2.64
N ALA A 4 42.18 53.19 -1.88
CA ALA A 4 41.74 51.84 -2.16
C ALA A 4 40.30 51.65 -1.61
N LEU A 5 39.35 51.42 -2.49
CA LEU A 5 37.97 50.99 -2.12
C LEU A 5 37.99 49.48 -1.81
N TRP A 6 37.74 49.14 -0.55
CA TRP A 6 37.42 47.77 -0.15
C TRP A 6 35.94 47.53 -0.31
N GLY A 7 35.57 46.75 -1.34
CA GLY A 7 34.21 46.25 -1.51
C GLY A 7 33.97 45.03 -0.62
N VAL A 8 33.09 45.17 0.38
CA VAL A 8 32.64 44.07 1.20
C VAL A 8 31.56 43.31 0.44
N PHE A 9 31.89 42.14 -0.14
CA PHE A 9 30.93 41.21 -0.64
C PHE A 9 30.28 40.45 0.52
N GLY A 10 29.09 40.87 0.94
CA GLY A 10 28.26 40.15 1.89
C GLY A 10 27.67 38.90 1.20
N LEU A 11 28.17 37.73 1.57
CA LEU A 11 27.57 36.45 1.17
C LEU A 11 26.25 36.28 1.93
N LEU A 12 25.13 36.48 1.25
CA LEU A 12 23.80 36.19 1.79
C LEU A 12 23.61 34.66 1.79
N LEU A 13 23.89 33.99 2.91
CA LEU A 13 23.54 32.59 3.11
C LEU A 13 22.01 32.48 3.26
N ILE A 14 21.33 32.14 2.17
CA ILE A 14 19.91 31.76 2.22
C ILE A 14 19.86 30.35 2.79
N THR A 15 19.63 30.22 4.08
CA THR A 15 19.24 28.96 4.70
C THR A 15 17.82 28.62 4.23
N ILE A 16 17.73 27.72 3.26
CA ILE A 16 16.44 27.11 2.90
C ILE A 16 16.10 26.14 4.02
N GLU A 17 15.37 26.61 5.02
CA GLU A 17 14.70 25.72 5.97
C GLU A 17 13.68 24.90 5.17
N THR A 18 14.01 23.66 4.89
CA THR A 18 13.02 22.68 4.43
C THR A 18 12.09 22.38 5.60
N GLN A 19 11.04 23.19 5.76
CA GLN A 19 9.95 22.83 6.66
C GLN A 19 9.43 21.46 6.22
N ALA A 20 9.62 20.47 7.09
CA ALA A 20 9.00 19.17 6.89
C ALA A 20 7.49 19.39 6.76
N ARG A 21 6.94 19.10 5.58
CA ARG A 21 5.49 19.26 5.37
C ARG A 21 4.78 18.29 6.28
N GLU A 22 3.83 18.79 7.05
CA GLU A 22 2.97 17.93 7.85
C GLU A 22 2.34 16.84 6.98
N PRO A 23 2.28 15.59 7.46
CA PRO A 23 1.69 14.49 6.70
C PRO A 23 0.21 14.78 6.44
N LEU A 24 -0.29 14.42 5.25
CA LEU A 24 -1.69 14.58 4.88
C LEU A 24 -2.62 13.73 5.73
N ILE A 25 -2.10 12.64 6.28
CA ILE A 25 -2.83 11.73 7.15
C ILE A 25 -1.87 11.11 8.16
N GLU A 26 -2.33 11.01 9.39
CA GLU A 26 -1.60 10.28 10.44
C GLU A 26 -1.74 8.78 10.20
N VAL A 27 -0.62 8.07 10.23
CA VAL A 27 -0.56 6.61 10.09
C VAL A 27 -0.10 6.04 11.42
N GLN A 28 -0.94 5.21 12.03
CA GLN A 28 -0.58 4.47 13.23
C GLN A 28 0.45 3.39 12.88
N GLU A 29 1.42 3.17 13.75
CA GLU A 29 2.50 2.19 13.59
C GLU A 29 2.35 1.06 14.63
N PRO A 30 1.32 0.21 14.53
CA PRO A 30 1.14 -0.88 15.49
C PRO A 30 2.23 -1.94 15.31
N TYR A 31 2.54 -2.63 16.40
CA TYR A 31 3.37 -3.82 16.33
C TYR A 31 2.51 -5.03 16.00
N TYR A 32 2.86 -5.74 14.95
CA TYR A 32 2.23 -7.02 14.61
C TYR A 32 3.19 -8.18 14.86
N PRO A 33 2.73 -9.27 15.49
CA PRO A 33 3.46 -10.52 15.51
C PRO A 33 3.83 -10.97 14.11
N ARG A 34 5.01 -11.56 13.97
CA ARG A 34 5.51 -12.12 12.71
C ARG A 34 5.92 -13.57 12.91
N ASN A 35 5.80 -14.34 11.85
CA ASN A 35 6.42 -15.64 11.78
C ASN A 35 7.86 -15.50 11.26
N ALA A 36 8.83 -15.50 12.15
CA ALA A 36 10.24 -15.21 11.85
C ALA A 36 10.89 -16.24 10.91
N ASP A 37 10.34 -17.46 10.87
CA ASP A 37 10.89 -18.56 10.07
C ASP A 37 10.39 -18.54 8.61
N VAL A 38 9.44 -17.66 8.31
CA VAL A 38 8.89 -17.53 6.95
C VAL A 38 9.81 -16.72 6.07
N SER A 39 10.06 -17.25 4.88
CA SER A 39 10.76 -16.50 3.85
C SER A 39 9.90 -15.35 3.32
N TYR A 40 10.52 -14.19 3.15
CA TYR A 40 9.89 -13.01 2.56
C TYR A 40 10.85 -12.23 1.68
N CYS A 41 10.32 -11.40 0.81
CA CYS A 41 11.14 -10.61 -0.10
C CYS A 41 11.20 -9.14 0.34
N ARG A 42 12.41 -8.62 0.53
CA ARG A 42 12.68 -7.19 0.69
C ARG A 42 12.89 -6.58 -0.69
N ARG A 43 12.38 -5.38 -0.88
CA ARG A 43 12.48 -4.65 -2.15
C ARG A 43 12.98 -3.22 -1.93
N LYS A 44 13.63 -2.66 -2.94
CA LYS A 44 13.86 -1.22 -2.99
C LYS A 44 12.52 -0.50 -3.20
N THR A 45 12.31 0.59 -2.50
CA THR A 45 11.02 1.30 -2.53
C THR A 45 10.79 2.06 -3.82
N ASP A 46 11.86 2.39 -4.55
CA ASP A 46 11.81 3.09 -5.83
C ASP A 46 11.27 2.24 -7.01
N ILE A 47 11.14 0.92 -6.83
CA ILE A 47 10.48 0.06 -7.83
C ILE A 47 8.96 0.01 -7.69
N VAL A 48 8.39 0.61 -6.64
CA VAL A 48 6.94 0.65 -6.42
C VAL A 48 6.35 1.78 -7.24
N ASP A 49 5.40 1.46 -8.12
CA ASP A 49 4.75 2.41 -9.03
C ASP A 49 3.22 2.42 -8.96
N THR A 50 2.63 1.47 -8.24
CA THR A 50 1.18 1.27 -8.22
C THR A 50 0.63 1.03 -6.82
N ILE A 51 -0.49 1.69 -6.50
CA ILE A 51 -1.32 1.40 -5.33
C ILE A 51 -2.41 0.42 -5.73
N VAL A 52 -2.61 -0.64 -4.94
CA VAL A 52 -3.67 -1.62 -5.15
C VAL A 52 -4.65 -1.60 -3.99
N PHE A 53 -5.91 -1.31 -4.29
CA PHE A 53 -6.98 -1.32 -3.30
C PHE A 53 -7.62 -2.68 -3.15
N HIS A 54 -7.91 -3.03 -1.91
CA HIS A 54 -8.56 -4.25 -1.46
C HIS A 54 -9.73 -3.94 -0.52
N HIS A 55 -10.53 -4.95 -0.23
CA HIS A 55 -11.37 -5.00 0.97
C HIS A 55 -11.03 -6.25 1.80
N SER A 56 -11.29 -6.20 3.10
CA SER A 56 -10.90 -7.28 4.01
C SER A 56 -11.84 -8.49 3.98
N GLN A 57 -13.07 -8.32 3.48
CA GLN A 57 -14.17 -9.30 3.58
C GLN A 57 -14.61 -9.57 5.03
N THR A 58 -14.29 -8.69 5.95
CA THR A 58 -14.66 -8.75 7.37
C THR A 58 -15.67 -7.67 7.71
N THR A 59 -16.10 -7.59 8.95
CA THR A 59 -16.92 -6.47 9.42
C THR A 59 -16.08 -5.18 9.47
N THR A 60 -16.72 -4.02 9.42
CA THR A 60 -16.03 -2.72 9.58
C THR A 60 -15.52 -2.46 11.00
N THR A 61 -15.89 -3.32 11.94
CA THR A 61 -15.40 -3.28 13.34
C THR A 61 -14.16 -4.16 13.55
N THR A 62 -13.79 -4.98 12.57
CA THR A 62 -12.55 -5.79 12.60
C THR A 62 -11.35 -4.86 12.69
N THR A 63 -10.40 -5.18 13.55
CA THR A 63 -9.17 -4.40 13.71
C THR A 63 -8.07 -4.86 12.72
N PRO A 64 -7.04 -4.06 12.49
CA PRO A 64 -5.87 -4.50 11.74
C PRO A 64 -5.14 -5.67 12.38
N GLU A 65 -5.15 -5.75 13.72
CA GLU A 65 -4.60 -6.86 14.51
C GLU A 65 -5.34 -8.16 14.22
N ASP A 66 -6.69 -8.13 14.21
CA ASP A 66 -7.51 -9.29 13.86
C ASP A 66 -7.20 -9.77 12.43
N ILE A 67 -6.96 -8.84 11.48
CA ILE A 67 -6.58 -9.20 10.12
C ILE A 67 -5.19 -9.85 10.10
N ASN A 68 -4.25 -9.35 10.90
CA ASN A 68 -2.93 -9.97 11.01
C ASN A 68 -3.03 -11.40 11.54
N GLU A 69 -3.80 -11.62 12.60
CA GLU A 69 -4.03 -12.94 13.18
C GLU A 69 -4.66 -13.89 12.16
N MET A 70 -5.74 -13.47 11.50
CA MET A 70 -6.36 -14.26 10.43
C MET A 70 -5.38 -14.59 9.28
N HIS A 71 -4.42 -13.73 8.98
CA HIS A 71 -3.43 -14.00 7.94
C HIS A 71 -2.35 -14.97 8.41
N LEU A 72 -1.93 -14.90 9.67
CA LEU A 72 -1.03 -15.88 10.25
C LEU A 72 -1.64 -17.28 10.29
N GLU A 73 -2.94 -17.38 10.60
CA GLU A 73 -3.69 -18.63 10.64
C GLU A 73 -3.98 -19.23 9.25
N ARG A 74 -4.04 -18.39 8.21
CA ARG A 74 -4.28 -18.86 6.82
C ARG A 74 -3.13 -19.63 6.23
N GLY A 75 -1.93 -19.40 6.70
CA GLY A 75 -0.75 -20.12 6.26
C GLY A 75 -0.88 -21.60 6.58
N THR A 76 -0.47 -22.47 5.64
CA THR A 76 -0.26 -23.89 5.92
C THR A 76 1.13 -24.12 6.48
N ALA A 77 1.42 -25.31 6.96
CA ALA A 77 2.78 -25.67 7.38
C ALA A 77 3.78 -25.56 6.21
N GLU A 78 3.28 -25.78 4.97
CA GLU A 78 4.10 -25.74 3.75
C GLU A 78 4.19 -24.33 3.13
N ASP A 79 3.20 -23.45 3.37
CA ASP A 79 3.15 -22.08 2.89
C ASP A 79 2.65 -21.13 4.00
N PRO A 80 3.43 -20.96 5.06
CA PRO A 80 3.05 -20.10 6.17
C PRO A 80 3.14 -18.61 5.76
N TRP A 81 2.27 -17.80 6.35
CA TRP A 81 2.30 -16.36 6.11
C TRP A 81 3.18 -15.66 7.14
N LEU A 82 3.99 -14.70 6.67
CA LEU A 82 4.88 -13.89 7.52
C LEU A 82 4.09 -13.04 8.53
N MET A 83 3.08 -12.33 8.02
CA MET A 83 2.24 -11.37 8.74
C MET A 83 1.13 -10.88 7.80
N ILE A 84 0.37 -9.87 8.23
CA ILE A 84 -0.61 -9.19 7.38
C ILE A 84 -0.07 -8.94 5.97
N GLY A 85 -0.83 -9.30 4.93
CA GLY A 85 -0.42 -9.20 3.52
C GLY A 85 -0.45 -7.79 2.96
N TYR A 86 -1.14 -6.86 3.62
CA TYR A 86 -1.34 -5.49 3.17
C TYR A 86 -0.34 -4.53 3.81
N HIS A 87 0.04 -3.46 3.09
CA HIS A 87 0.95 -2.44 3.61
C HIS A 87 0.24 -1.41 4.48
N PHE A 88 -1.03 -1.14 4.18
CA PHE A 88 -1.85 -0.22 4.95
C PHE A 88 -3.27 -0.76 5.10
N THR A 89 -3.88 -0.45 6.23
CA THR A 89 -5.30 -0.69 6.50
C THR A 89 -6.00 0.63 6.74
N ILE A 90 -7.24 0.74 6.27
CA ILE A 90 -8.13 1.87 6.56
C ILE A 90 -9.35 1.32 7.27
N ASN A 91 -9.48 1.65 8.54
CA ASN A 91 -10.65 1.31 9.34
C ASN A 91 -11.56 2.54 9.42
N SER A 92 -12.80 2.39 9.01
CA SER A 92 -13.82 3.45 9.06
C SER A 92 -15.18 2.84 9.36
N PRO A 93 -15.46 2.53 10.62
CA PRO A 93 -16.74 1.95 11.02
C PRO A 93 -17.92 2.84 10.59
N TYR A 94 -19.03 2.19 10.20
CA TYR A 94 -20.25 2.88 9.77
C TYR A 94 -20.95 3.64 10.89
N VAL A 95 -20.67 3.29 12.14
CA VAL A 95 -21.32 3.91 13.29
C VAL A 95 -20.79 5.33 13.46
N ASP A 96 -21.68 6.29 13.34
CA ASP A 96 -21.36 7.71 13.54
C ASP A 96 -21.30 8.00 15.05
N SER A 97 -20.23 7.53 15.67
CA SER A 97 -19.94 7.71 17.09
C SER A 97 -18.57 8.34 17.23
N PRO A 98 -18.40 9.28 18.16
CA PRO A 98 -17.06 9.83 18.47
C PRO A 98 -16.05 8.76 18.93
N ARG A 99 -16.54 7.56 19.32
CA ARG A 99 -15.69 6.41 19.66
C ARG A 99 -15.09 5.70 18.44
N TYR A 100 -15.70 5.86 17.25
CA TYR A 100 -15.26 5.18 16.04
C TYR A 100 -14.72 6.18 15.03
N LYS A 101 -13.46 6.55 15.19
CA LYS A 101 -12.75 7.41 14.23
C LYS A 101 -12.27 6.58 13.05
N THR A 102 -12.23 7.21 11.88
CA THR A 102 -11.45 6.66 10.76
C THR A 102 -9.97 6.77 11.11
N TYR A 103 -9.25 5.68 11.00
CA TYR A 103 -7.80 5.67 11.19
C TYR A 103 -7.13 4.82 10.11
N VAL A 104 -5.88 5.15 9.86
CA VAL A 104 -5.00 4.41 8.98
C VAL A 104 -3.92 3.76 9.82
N SER A 105 -3.68 2.47 9.60
CA SER A 105 -2.59 1.76 10.27
C SER A 105 -1.63 1.20 9.24
N ARG A 106 -0.34 1.23 9.55
CA ARG A 106 0.66 0.50 8.79
C ARG A 106 0.51 -0.99 9.11
N GLY A 107 0.45 -1.79 8.06
CA GLY A 107 0.52 -3.24 8.16
C GLY A 107 1.95 -3.72 7.92
N ARG A 108 2.19 -4.27 6.72
CA ARG A 108 3.52 -4.72 6.31
C ARG A 108 4.42 -3.51 6.01
N PRO A 109 5.70 -3.52 6.44
CA PRO A 109 6.65 -2.47 6.09
C PRO A 109 6.76 -2.26 4.59
N PHE A 110 6.92 -1.02 4.15
CA PHE A 110 6.89 -0.67 2.72
C PHE A 110 7.99 -1.33 1.88
N HIS A 111 9.16 -1.56 2.50
CA HIS A 111 10.30 -2.25 1.88
C HIS A 111 10.14 -3.77 1.81
N ILE A 112 9.11 -4.34 2.42
CA ILE A 112 8.77 -5.78 2.31
C ILE A 112 7.70 -5.94 1.23
N ALA A 113 7.94 -6.84 0.28
CA ALA A 113 6.95 -7.14 -0.75
C ALA A 113 5.63 -7.63 -0.14
N GLY A 114 4.51 -7.21 -0.68
CA GLY A 114 3.19 -7.62 -0.21
C GLY A 114 2.89 -9.10 -0.48
N SER A 115 1.84 -9.61 0.15
CA SER A 115 1.26 -10.93 -0.15
C SER A 115 -0.23 -10.74 -0.47
N HIS A 116 -0.53 -9.89 -1.44
CA HIS A 116 -1.90 -9.44 -1.70
C HIS A 116 -2.37 -9.70 -3.12
N ALA A 117 -1.48 -9.80 -4.10
CA ALA A 117 -1.84 -10.02 -5.49
C ALA A 117 -1.81 -11.50 -5.91
N GLY A 118 -1.18 -12.37 -5.10
CA GLY A 118 -0.87 -13.77 -5.42
C GLY A 118 0.61 -13.92 -5.78
N SER A 119 1.15 -15.12 -5.51
CA SER A 119 2.59 -15.39 -5.69
C SER A 119 2.99 -15.48 -7.17
N ASP A 120 2.07 -15.84 -8.02
CA ASP A 120 2.21 -16.13 -9.45
C ASP A 120 1.65 -15.03 -10.36
N VAL A 121 1.29 -13.89 -9.78
CA VAL A 121 0.68 -12.78 -10.53
C VAL A 121 1.73 -11.80 -11.02
N TYR A 122 1.74 -11.59 -12.32
CA TYR A 122 2.63 -10.65 -13.02
C TYR A 122 1.83 -9.56 -13.72
N SER A 123 2.42 -8.37 -13.83
CA SER A 123 1.79 -7.23 -14.48
C SER A 123 2.77 -6.47 -15.37
N LYS A 124 2.22 -5.78 -16.36
CA LYS A 124 2.98 -4.85 -17.18
C LYS A 124 3.35 -3.63 -16.33
N VAL A 125 4.62 -3.26 -16.35
CA VAL A 125 5.16 -2.08 -15.66
C VAL A 125 5.76 -1.10 -16.66
N THR A 126 6.05 0.11 -16.21
CA THR A 126 6.74 1.09 -17.06
C THR A 126 8.16 0.62 -17.41
N PRO A 127 8.74 1.08 -18.54
CA PRO A 127 10.14 0.77 -18.89
C PRO A 127 11.12 1.13 -17.76
N GLU A 128 10.89 2.23 -17.07
CA GLU A 128 11.72 2.65 -15.94
C GLU A 128 11.60 1.70 -14.74
N THR A 129 10.40 1.30 -14.36
CA THR A 129 10.17 0.33 -13.28
C THR A 129 10.83 -1.00 -13.64
N LYS A 130 10.72 -1.43 -14.91
CA LYS A 130 11.40 -2.63 -15.42
C LYS A 130 12.92 -2.51 -15.29
N LEU A 131 13.51 -1.37 -15.67
CA LEU A 131 14.92 -1.10 -15.54
C LEU A 131 15.40 -1.12 -14.09
N LEU A 132 14.66 -0.51 -13.17
CA LEU A 132 15.01 -0.51 -11.75
C LEU A 132 14.89 -1.91 -11.14
N LEU A 133 13.85 -2.65 -11.50
CA LEU A 133 13.63 -4.02 -11.02
C LEU A 133 14.70 -4.99 -11.54
N SER A 134 15.22 -4.80 -12.74
CA SER A 134 16.30 -5.62 -13.32
C SER A 134 17.67 -5.41 -12.66
N LYS A 135 17.85 -4.33 -11.89
CA LYS A 135 19.12 -4.10 -11.18
C LYS A 135 19.35 -5.16 -10.12
N LYS A 136 20.61 -5.47 -9.89
CA LYS A 136 21.02 -6.33 -8.79
C LYS A 136 20.52 -5.78 -7.45
N ASP A 137 20.13 -6.67 -6.56
CA ASP A 137 19.59 -6.35 -5.22
C ASP A 137 18.33 -5.46 -5.22
N SER A 138 17.61 -5.38 -6.35
CA SER A 138 16.31 -4.68 -6.39
C SER A 138 15.25 -5.38 -5.53
N VAL A 139 15.27 -6.73 -5.52
CA VAL A 139 14.47 -7.61 -4.67
C VAL A 139 15.35 -8.74 -4.15
N ARG A 140 15.32 -8.94 -2.84
CA ARG A 140 16.08 -10.02 -2.17
C ARG A 140 15.16 -10.79 -1.23
N CYS A 141 15.17 -12.11 -1.31
CA CYS A 141 14.31 -13.00 -0.53
C CYS A 141 15.11 -13.85 0.44
N GLY A 142 14.52 -14.14 1.60
CA GLY A 142 15.11 -14.94 2.68
C GLY A 142 14.31 -14.80 3.95
N THR A 143 14.72 -15.46 5.00
CA THR A 143 14.16 -15.33 6.36
C THR A 143 14.82 -14.17 7.12
N GLU A 144 14.36 -13.86 8.33
CA GLU A 144 15.01 -12.85 9.17
C GLU A 144 16.44 -13.25 9.56
N THR A 145 16.70 -14.54 9.73
CA THR A 145 17.99 -15.11 10.16
C THR A 145 18.72 -15.87 9.06
N GLY A 146 18.06 -16.10 7.92
CA GLY A 146 18.58 -16.94 6.84
C GLY A 146 19.29 -16.17 5.74
N VAL A 147 19.83 -16.94 4.78
CA VAL A 147 20.51 -16.40 3.61
C VAL A 147 19.54 -15.56 2.77
N VAL A 148 19.91 -14.32 2.52
CA VAL A 148 19.15 -13.42 1.65
C VAL A 148 19.79 -13.47 0.25
N SER A 149 19.05 -14.03 -0.71
CA SER A 149 19.47 -14.12 -2.11
C SER A 149 18.70 -13.13 -3.00
N GLU A 150 19.22 -12.86 -4.16
CA GLU A 150 18.48 -12.16 -5.23
C GLU A 150 17.22 -12.97 -5.57
N ALA A 151 16.11 -12.30 -5.85
CA ALA A 151 14.88 -12.97 -6.29
C ALA A 151 15.03 -13.40 -7.76
N ASP A 152 14.84 -14.69 -8.02
CA ASP A 152 14.96 -15.27 -9.38
C ASP A 152 13.72 -15.00 -10.22
N ASP A 153 12.56 -14.78 -9.59
CA ASP A 153 11.26 -14.69 -10.21
C ASP A 153 10.73 -13.24 -10.38
N LYS A 154 11.64 -12.27 -10.53
CA LYS A 154 11.23 -10.85 -10.71
C LYS A 154 10.37 -10.63 -11.93
N PHE A 155 10.58 -11.44 -12.96
CA PHE A 155 9.86 -11.40 -14.23
C PHE A 155 9.39 -12.79 -14.65
N ASN A 156 8.26 -12.84 -15.36
CA ASN A 156 7.88 -14.04 -16.10
C ASN A 156 8.62 -14.12 -17.47
N PRO A 157 8.49 -15.24 -18.22
CA PRO A 157 9.13 -15.37 -19.54
C PRO A 157 8.73 -14.27 -20.54
N ASP A 158 7.54 -13.69 -20.43
CA ASP A 158 7.07 -12.59 -21.28
C ASP A 158 7.61 -11.23 -20.83
N GLY A 159 8.40 -11.18 -19.76
CA GLY A 159 9.01 -9.97 -19.23
C GLY A 159 8.07 -9.06 -18.45
N PHE A 160 6.92 -9.58 -17.97
CA PHE A 160 6.05 -8.90 -17.02
C PHE A 160 6.62 -9.03 -15.61
N ALA A 161 6.53 -7.96 -14.83
CA ALA A 161 7.05 -7.92 -13.46
C ALA A 161 6.09 -8.57 -12.47
N LYS A 162 6.65 -9.22 -11.43
CA LYS A 162 5.85 -9.78 -10.33
C LYS A 162 5.11 -8.65 -9.58
N ALA A 163 3.78 -8.73 -9.52
CA ALA A 163 2.93 -7.65 -9.02
C ALA A 163 3.23 -7.30 -7.56
N ASN A 164 3.47 -8.28 -6.70
CA ASN A 164 3.80 -8.05 -5.29
C ASN A 164 5.09 -7.24 -5.08
N TYR A 165 6.00 -7.19 -6.07
CA TYR A 165 7.25 -6.42 -5.95
C TYR A 165 7.06 -4.95 -6.31
N THR A 166 6.13 -4.63 -7.19
CA THR A 166 5.97 -3.28 -7.75
C THR A 166 4.75 -2.52 -7.21
N THR A 167 3.99 -3.15 -6.32
CA THR A 167 2.76 -2.55 -5.80
C THR A 167 2.77 -2.39 -4.28
N VAL A 168 2.02 -1.39 -3.82
CA VAL A 168 1.65 -1.21 -2.41
C VAL A 168 0.16 -1.47 -2.23
N ALA A 169 -0.19 -2.29 -1.25
CA ALA A 169 -1.57 -2.67 -0.98
C ALA A 169 -2.19 -1.83 0.13
N ILE A 170 -3.36 -1.30 -0.14
CA ILE A 170 -4.23 -0.64 0.83
C ILE A 170 -5.52 -1.43 0.94
N VAL A 171 -5.88 -1.88 2.14
CA VAL A 171 -7.14 -2.56 2.40
C VAL A 171 -8.11 -1.65 3.14
N LEU A 172 -9.31 -1.50 2.62
CA LEU A 172 -10.43 -0.91 3.34
C LEU A 172 -11.11 -2.02 4.15
N ILE A 173 -11.14 -1.87 5.46
CA ILE A 173 -11.74 -2.87 6.36
C ILE A 173 -13.25 -2.83 6.20
N GLY A 174 -13.83 -3.95 5.81
CA GLY A 174 -15.27 -4.10 5.58
C GLY A 174 -15.59 -5.19 4.55
N ASN A 175 -16.86 -5.56 4.52
CA ASN A 175 -17.40 -6.48 3.53
C ASN A 175 -18.28 -5.72 2.53
N TYR A 176 -17.73 -5.40 1.38
CA TYR A 176 -18.39 -4.59 0.34
C TYR A 176 -18.98 -5.42 -0.80
N PHE A 177 -19.21 -6.71 -0.59
CA PHE A 177 -19.87 -7.58 -1.57
C PHE A 177 -21.34 -7.20 -1.81
N VAL A 178 -21.80 -7.44 -3.04
CA VAL A 178 -23.23 -7.39 -3.36
C VAL A 178 -23.86 -8.76 -3.03
N ARG A 179 -25.07 -8.72 -2.48
CA ARG A 179 -25.81 -9.88 -1.98
C ARG A 179 -26.04 -11.04 -2.99
N ASN A 180 -25.94 -10.77 -4.28
CA ASN A 180 -26.25 -11.73 -5.34
C ASN A 180 -25.06 -12.53 -5.89
N GLN A 181 -23.84 -12.27 -5.38
CA GLN A 181 -22.71 -13.12 -5.72
C GLN A 181 -22.65 -14.20 -4.64
N SER A 182 -23.06 -15.39 -5.02
CA SER A 182 -23.14 -16.60 -4.23
C SER A 182 -21.86 -16.84 -3.41
N ASN A 183 -21.89 -16.37 -2.17
CA ASN A 183 -20.99 -16.86 -1.16
C ASN A 183 -21.80 -17.78 -0.24
N PRO A 184 -21.64 -19.11 -0.32
CA PRO A 184 -22.40 -20.08 0.49
C PRO A 184 -22.17 -19.93 2.00
N GLY A 185 -21.10 -19.21 2.42
CA GLY A 185 -20.80 -18.91 3.81
C GLY A 185 -21.40 -17.60 4.32
N GLY A 186 -22.44 -17.09 3.67
CA GLY A 186 -23.10 -15.82 3.86
C GLY A 186 -22.94 -15.16 5.22
N TYR A 187 -21.97 -14.25 5.34
CA TYR A 187 -21.98 -13.32 6.45
C TYR A 187 -23.21 -12.44 6.33
N PRO A 188 -23.91 -12.15 7.45
CA PRO A 188 -25.06 -11.29 7.43
C PRO A 188 -24.64 -9.93 6.87
N ILE A 189 -25.32 -9.54 5.81
CA ILE A 189 -25.06 -8.31 5.12
C ILE A 189 -25.56 -7.20 6.02
N GLY A 190 -24.63 -6.54 6.69
CA GLY A 190 -24.87 -5.23 7.22
C GLY A 190 -25.16 -4.24 6.08
N SER A 191 -25.57 -3.04 6.40
CA SER A 191 -25.80 -1.92 5.49
C SER A 191 -24.54 -1.45 4.73
N GLU A 192 -23.45 -2.19 4.80
CA GLU A 192 -22.11 -1.88 4.31
C GLU A 192 -21.99 -2.16 2.81
N ARG A 193 -22.78 -1.43 2.01
CA ARG A 193 -22.71 -1.60 0.55
C ARG A 193 -21.51 -0.93 -0.08
N PHE A 194 -20.98 0.13 0.56
CA PHE A 194 -19.87 0.95 0.05
C PHE A 194 -19.01 1.45 1.19
N PRO A 195 -17.71 1.72 0.93
CA PRO A 195 -16.89 2.44 1.89
C PRO A 195 -17.51 3.78 2.27
N THR A 196 -17.36 4.20 3.51
CA THR A 196 -17.83 5.51 3.98
C THR A 196 -17.12 6.66 3.25
N ALA A 197 -17.72 7.85 3.23
CA ALA A 197 -17.04 9.03 2.68
C ALA A 197 -15.72 9.32 3.41
N ARG A 198 -15.67 9.06 4.72
CA ARG A 198 -14.43 9.19 5.53
C ARG A 198 -13.36 8.18 5.10
N ALA A 199 -13.75 6.93 4.80
CA ALA A 199 -12.81 5.93 4.29
C ALA A 199 -12.24 6.34 2.92
N ILE A 200 -13.08 6.88 2.04
CA ILE A 200 -12.67 7.39 0.73
C ILE A 200 -11.69 8.56 0.88
N ASP A 201 -11.98 9.51 1.77
CA ASP A 201 -11.10 10.64 2.05
C ASP A 201 -9.75 10.19 2.63
N ALA A 202 -9.77 9.29 3.62
CA ALA A 202 -8.55 8.70 4.18
C ALA A 202 -7.72 7.94 3.12
N ALA A 203 -8.39 7.19 2.24
CA ALA A 203 -7.73 6.50 1.13
C ALA A 203 -7.07 7.48 0.15
N ALA A 204 -7.74 8.59 -0.17
CA ALA A 204 -7.20 9.62 -1.05
C ALA A 204 -6.00 10.35 -0.43
N ARG A 205 -6.09 10.72 0.85
CA ARG A 205 -4.98 11.35 1.59
C ARG A 205 -3.77 10.43 1.66
N LEU A 206 -3.99 9.16 2.00
CA LEU A 206 -2.92 8.16 2.06
C LEU A 206 -2.28 7.95 0.70
N ALA A 207 -3.08 7.77 -0.36
CA ALA A 207 -2.57 7.63 -1.72
C ALA A 207 -1.72 8.83 -2.13
N CYS A 208 -2.21 10.06 -1.85
CA CYS A 208 -1.48 11.27 -2.15
C CYS A 208 -0.20 11.40 -1.32
N GLN A 209 -0.21 11.02 -0.03
CA GLN A 209 1.00 11.00 0.79
C GLN A 209 2.03 10.04 0.21
N LEU A 210 1.62 8.82 -0.15
CA LEU A 210 2.50 7.82 -0.76
C LEU A 210 3.11 8.30 -2.09
N GLN A 211 2.34 9.02 -2.92
CA GLN A 211 2.86 9.62 -4.17
C GLN A 211 3.85 10.74 -3.88
N LYS A 212 3.63 11.57 -2.85
CA LYS A 212 4.56 12.63 -2.45
C LYS A 212 5.87 12.08 -1.89
N ASP A 213 5.79 10.99 -1.13
CA ASP A 213 6.95 10.30 -0.54
C ASP A 213 7.72 9.50 -1.60
N ASN A 214 7.01 8.93 -2.57
CA ASN A 214 7.57 8.24 -3.71
C ASN A 214 6.87 8.67 -5.02
N PRO A 215 7.40 9.66 -5.75
CA PRO A 215 6.80 10.19 -6.96
C PRO A 215 6.65 9.19 -8.12
N ARG A 216 7.25 8.00 -7.99
CA ARG A 216 7.06 6.91 -8.96
C ARG A 216 5.70 6.23 -8.85
N ILE A 217 5.02 6.38 -7.71
CA ILE A 217 3.66 5.87 -7.52
C ILE A 217 2.70 6.76 -8.30
N GLN A 218 2.36 6.33 -9.51
CA GLN A 218 1.51 7.09 -10.43
C GLN A 218 0.20 6.37 -10.75
N ASN A 219 0.06 5.10 -10.36
CA ASN A 219 -1.10 4.30 -10.71
C ASN A 219 -1.91 3.91 -9.48
N ILE A 220 -3.24 3.95 -9.64
CA ILE A 220 -4.19 3.33 -8.71
C ILE A 220 -4.91 2.21 -9.46
N LYS A 221 -4.88 1.01 -8.91
CA LYS A 221 -5.54 -0.19 -9.43
C LYS A 221 -6.31 -0.87 -8.29
N TRP A 222 -6.95 -1.97 -8.61
CA TRP A 222 -7.72 -2.79 -7.68
C TRP A 222 -7.32 -4.27 -7.84
N HIS A 223 -7.56 -5.08 -6.82
CA HIS A 223 -7.08 -6.47 -6.81
C HIS A 223 -7.58 -7.28 -8.02
N SER A 224 -8.84 -7.16 -8.42
CA SER A 224 -9.37 -7.86 -9.59
C SER A 224 -8.81 -7.38 -10.95
N PHE A 225 -7.97 -6.33 -10.95
CA PHE A 225 -7.18 -5.97 -12.12
C PHE A 225 -6.05 -6.99 -12.37
N TYR A 226 -5.53 -7.60 -11.30
CA TYR A 226 -4.37 -8.49 -11.35
C TYR A 226 -4.76 -9.97 -11.46
N ARG A 227 -5.86 -10.39 -10.85
CA ARG A 227 -6.34 -11.77 -10.92
C ARG A 227 -7.86 -11.83 -10.86
N ALA A 228 -8.44 -12.92 -11.36
CA ALA A 228 -9.88 -13.16 -11.27
C ALA A 228 -10.31 -13.33 -9.81
N THR A 229 -10.83 -12.27 -9.22
CA THR A 229 -11.34 -12.21 -7.85
C THR A 229 -12.45 -11.18 -7.74
N SER A 230 -13.35 -11.37 -6.81
CA SER A 230 -14.38 -10.39 -6.47
C SER A 230 -13.83 -9.20 -5.65
N CYS A 231 -12.64 -9.30 -5.07
CA CYS A 231 -11.98 -8.20 -4.37
C CYS A 231 -11.50 -7.12 -5.38
N PRO A 232 -11.71 -5.85 -5.12
CA PRO A 232 -12.22 -5.24 -3.90
C PRO A 232 -13.75 -4.97 -3.90
N ALA A 233 -14.54 -5.72 -4.63
CA ALA A 233 -16.00 -5.60 -4.67
C ALA A 233 -16.46 -4.15 -4.96
N LYS A 234 -17.34 -3.58 -4.15
CA LYS A 234 -17.86 -2.21 -4.31
C LYS A 234 -16.82 -1.10 -4.10
N VAL A 235 -15.64 -1.40 -3.54
CA VAL A 235 -14.53 -0.44 -3.50
C VAL A 235 -14.11 -0.06 -4.92
N ARG A 236 -14.14 -1.01 -5.87
CA ARG A 236 -13.84 -0.75 -7.28
C ARG A 236 -14.68 0.40 -7.86
N GLU A 237 -15.98 0.45 -7.51
CA GLU A 237 -16.88 1.51 -7.98
C GLU A 237 -16.52 2.89 -7.39
N ARG A 238 -15.72 2.92 -6.33
CA ARG A 238 -15.27 4.13 -5.65
C ARG A 238 -13.83 4.55 -6.01
N ILE A 239 -13.12 3.78 -6.84
CA ILE A 239 -11.74 4.13 -7.22
C ILE A 239 -11.68 5.50 -7.89
N ASN A 240 -12.61 5.80 -8.82
CA ASN A 240 -12.67 7.12 -9.45
C ASN A 240 -12.92 8.23 -8.41
N ALA A 241 -13.75 7.97 -7.40
CA ALA A 241 -13.97 8.93 -6.31
C ALA A 241 -12.70 9.15 -5.49
N ILE A 242 -11.91 8.10 -5.22
CA ILE A 242 -10.61 8.22 -4.56
C ILE A 242 -9.66 9.04 -5.42
N ILE A 243 -9.54 8.73 -6.72
CA ILE A 243 -8.66 9.47 -7.65
C ILE A 243 -9.06 10.95 -7.70
N THR A 244 -10.34 11.26 -7.91
CA THR A 244 -10.84 12.65 -7.90
C THR A 244 -10.55 13.35 -6.56
N GLN A 245 -10.67 12.63 -5.46
CA GLN A 245 -10.39 13.21 -4.14
C GLN A 245 -8.88 13.50 -3.96
N THR A 246 -7.97 12.70 -4.56
CA THR A 246 -6.53 12.98 -4.47
C THR A 246 -6.14 14.30 -5.13
N GLU A 247 -6.87 14.74 -6.17
CA GLU A 247 -6.64 16.00 -6.84
C GLU A 247 -6.80 17.19 -5.90
N LYS A 248 -7.72 17.12 -4.93
CA LYS A 248 -7.90 18.15 -3.88
C LYS A 248 -6.66 18.29 -2.98
N TYR A 249 -5.85 17.24 -2.88
CA TYR A 249 -4.60 17.22 -2.14
C TYR A 249 -3.37 17.49 -3.00
N GLY A 250 -3.58 17.84 -4.28
CA GLY A 250 -2.54 18.19 -5.24
C GLY A 250 -1.82 16.99 -5.85
N CYS A 251 -2.47 15.81 -5.86
CA CYS A 251 -1.92 14.60 -6.44
C CYS A 251 -2.71 14.16 -7.68
N LYS A 252 -2.01 13.52 -8.65
CA LYS A 252 -2.62 13.01 -9.88
C LYS A 252 -2.21 11.56 -10.10
N PHE A 253 -3.19 10.71 -10.35
CA PHE A 253 -3.02 9.30 -10.66
C PHE A 253 -3.60 8.95 -12.04
N GLN A 254 -3.05 7.88 -12.63
CA GLN A 254 -3.52 7.30 -13.88
C GLN A 254 -4.42 6.08 -13.61
#